data_b183b176cccd2edd8e8371d5950f84d8
#
_entry.id   b183b176cccd2edd8e8371d5950f84d8
#
_cell.length_a   1.000
_cell.length_b   1.000
_cell.length_c   1.000
_cell.angle_alpha   90.00
_cell.angle_beta   90.00
_cell.angle_gamma   90.00
#
_symmetry.space_group_name_H-M   'P 1'
#
loop_
_entity.id
_entity.type
_entity.pdbx_description
1 polymer ?
#
loop_
_entity_poly.entity_id
_entity_poly.type
_entity_poly.pdbx_seq_one_letter_code
_entity_poly.pdbx_strand_id
1 'polypeptide(L)'
;WHDVLEDRRQLITWLCAICIPVCLLIGMIGVVGHRTEQAKQLRVAVVNLDQGGQYQGKQRQIGQEVVATLKRTQQFKTITFKDAKQARQALKDGRVASTVIIPKQLTQQLGQFQQNGQATAITRLVASGRNQFAAKYIQEKLNQVLAQENTMLMVGAENNTIFKNIASQSDKLAQQSNDLQVNLQAIGNGIDSQTLGDLQDTAGDVATKLANYSAQLNDAINAGDSAKTQAMAVAINNLSYTMQSSVVGGISNANANLAQTKALSDHNGSIQSSARAIQSQQADIADKLKTLFGDNDANKNTSPLTQLMVFKTNDTQLVQQDGQVFLPYLLVIGVALLAALIGLLLPNMEANQDILALEQWWRIFRITGVLSTVAVILMSSTAVIWHISVGNIIIIIGASLLTSWAMIALVWFLKQCLGLVGWWASVLLLVIQIIFAQPILAANSVTTLMRQLLPLSALHDTLQGVIFAGDIQQGIVTIVIWFMALTIFVVGYYRVKQRRYFKAAIEQ
;
A
#
# COMPACT_ATOMS: atom_id res chain seq x y z
N TRP A 1 -15.31 -30.79 36.60
CA TRP A 1 -14.64 -31.35 35.42
C TRP A 1 -15.19 -32.69 35.01
N HIS A 2 -15.50 -33.61 35.96
CA HIS A 2 -16.09 -34.91 35.68
C HIS A 2 -17.45 -34.78 34.96
N ASP A 3 -18.35 -33.92 35.46
CA ASP A 3 -19.66 -33.66 34.88
C ASP A 3 -19.63 -33.10 33.46
N VAL A 4 -18.57 -32.33 33.09
CA VAL A 4 -18.38 -31.78 31.75
C VAL A 4 -17.91 -32.85 30.76
N LEU A 5 -17.18 -33.88 31.22
CA LEU A 5 -16.69 -34.98 30.38
C LEU A 5 -17.75 -36.07 30.14
N GLU A 6 -18.75 -36.18 30.99
CA GLU A 6 -19.84 -37.14 30.84
C GLU A 6 -20.92 -36.67 29.88
N ASP A 7 -21.14 -35.33 29.76
CA ASP A 7 -22.10 -34.78 28.79
C ASP A 7 -21.36 -34.44 27.46
N ARG A 8 -21.51 -35.34 26.47
CA ARG A 8 -20.94 -35.14 25.12
C ARG A 8 -21.31 -33.79 24.50
N ARG A 9 -22.48 -33.23 24.83
CA ARG A 9 -22.92 -31.93 24.29
C ARG A 9 -22.13 -30.79 24.91
N GLN A 10 -21.85 -30.82 26.20
CA GLN A 10 -21.04 -29.83 26.89
C GLN A 10 -19.59 -29.90 26.42
N LEU A 11 -19.03 -31.10 26.27
CA LEU A 11 -17.67 -31.30 25.77
C LEU A 11 -17.48 -30.72 24.36
N ILE A 12 -18.43 -31.00 23.44
CA ILE A 12 -18.39 -30.42 22.08
C ILE A 12 -18.51 -28.91 22.16
N THR A 13 -19.34 -28.35 23.01
CA THR A 13 -19.49 -26.90 23.18
C THR A 13 -18.19 -26.23 23.62
N TRP A 14 -17.50 -26.81 24.61
CA TRP A 14 -16.20 -26.33 25.08
C TRP A 14 -15.12 -26.46 24.02
N LEU A 15 -15.09 -27.58 23.30
CA LEU A 15 -14.15 -27.81 22.22
C LEU A 15 -14.36 -26.81 21.08
N CYS A 16 -15.61 -26.56 20.69
CA CYS A 16 -15.95 -25.54 19.71
C CYS A 16 -15.56 -24.12 20.17
N ALA A 17 -15.81 -23.80 21.43
CA ALA A 17 -15.48 -22.49 22.00
C ALA A 17 -13.96 -22.19 21.98
N ILE A 18 -13.12 -23.23 22.09
CA ILE A 18 -11.65 -23.11 21.99
C ILE A 18 -11.21 -23.15 20.53
N CYS A 19 -11.72 -24.10 19.74
CA CYS A 19 -11.26 -24.31 18.36
C CYS A 19 -11.64 -23.16 17.42
N ILE A 20 -12.83 -22.53 17.59
CA ILE A 20 -13.27 -21.46 16.69
C ILE A 20 -12.33 -20.25 16.74
N PRO A 21 -11.97 -19.67 17.92
CA PRO A 21 -11.00 -18.58 17.99
C PRO A 21 -9.61 -18.96 17.45
N VAL A 22 -9.14 -20.19 17.71
CA VAL A 22 -7.85 -20.68 17.22
C VAL A 22 -7.86 -20.82 15.70
N CYS A 23 -8.90 -21.45 15.13
CA CYS A 23 -9.05 -21.58 13.68
C CYS A 23 -9.17 -20.20 13.00
N LEU A 24 -9.88 -19.24 13.63
CA LEU A 24 -9.98 -17.86 13.15
C LEU A 24 -8.60 -17.20 13.14
N LEU A 25 -7.84 -17.34 14.22
CA LEU A 25 -6.51 -16.75 14.35
C LEU A 25 -5.53 -17.37 13.35
N ILE A 26 -5.53 -18.69 13.18
CA ILE A 26 -4.74 -19.39 12.16
C ILE A 26 -5.16 -18.94 10.75
N GLY A 27 -6.47 -18.88 10.48
CA GLY A 27 -7.00 -18.40 9.20
C GLY A 27 -6.58 -16.95 8.90
N MET A 28 -6.66 -16.06 9.90
CA MET A 28 -6.19 -14.68 9.76
C MET A 28 -4.69 -14.59 9.56
N ILE A 29 -3.88 -15.37 10.28
CA ILE A 29 -2.42 -15.43 10.10
C ILE A 29 -2.09 -15.92 8.68
N GLY A 30 -2.78 -16.95 8.19
CA GLY A 30 -2.61 -17.45 6.83
C GLY A 30 -2.91 -16.38 5.77
N VAL A 31 -3.99 -15.63 5.95
CA VAL A 31 -4.39 -14.52 5.06
C VAL A 31 -3.39 -13.35 5.16
N VAL A 32 -2.97 -12.99 6.37
CA VAL A 32 -2.06 -11.86 6.61
C VAL A 32 -0.62 -12.21 6.21
N GLY A 33 -0.15 -13.42 6.49
CA GLY A 33 1.22 -13.85 6.22
C GLY A 33 1.56 -13.92 4.72
N HIS A 34 0.58 -14.16 3.87
CA HIS A 34 0.79 -14.26 2.41
C HIS A 34 0.45 -12.99 1.63
N ARG A 35 0.26 -11.85 2.31
CA ARG A 35 -0.12 -10.57 1.68
C ARG A 35 0.84 -10.14 0.58
N THR A 36 2.14 -10.29 0.77
CA THR A 36 3.15 -9.88 -0.21
C THR A 36 3.09 -10.73 -1.48
N GLU A 37 2.92 -12.05 -1.34
CA GLU A 37 2.77 -12.95 -2.49
C GLU A 37 1.46 -12.71 -3.24
N GLN A 38 0.39 -12.47 -2.50
CA GLN A 38 -0.91 -12.12 -3.07
C GLN A 38 -0.89 -10.77 -3.77
N ALA A 39 -0.16 -9.79 -3.21
CA ALA A 39 0.00 -8.48 -3.81
C ALA A 39 0.71 -8.53 -5.17
N LYS A 40 1.61 -9.49 -5.40
CA LYS A 40 2.23 -9.73 -6.71
C LYS A 40 1.23 -10.18 -7.79
N GLN A 41 0.07 -10.71 -7.41
CA GLN A 41 -1.01 -11.09 -8.33
C GLN A 41 -1.90 -9.90 -8.75
N LEU A 42 -1.77 -8.74 -8.07
CA LEU A 42 -2.53 -7.54 -8.44
C LEU A 42 -2.23 -7.15 -9.88
N ARG A 43 -3.28 -6.81 -10.61
CA ARG A 43 -3.20 -6.45 -12.03
C ARG A 43 -3.15 -4.94 -12.19
N VAL A 44 -2.21 -4.44 -12.99
CA VAL A 44 -2.09 -3.04 -13.36
C VAL A 44 -2.32 -2.91 -14.86
N ALA A 45 -3.29 -2.10 -15.26
CA ALA A 45 -3.51 -1.76 -16.66
C ALA A 45 -2.50 -0.70 -17.11
N VAL A 46 -1.89 -0.88 -18.26
CA VAL A 46 -1.00 0.10 -18.86
C VAL A 46 -1.45 0.42 -20.27
N VAL A 47 -1.62 1.71 -20.54
CA VAL A 47 -1.93 2.25 -21.87
C VAL A 47 -0.76 3.12 -22.29
N ASN A 48 -0.07 2.73 -23.33
CA ASN A 48 0.99 3.54 -23.91
C ASN A 48 0.46 4.29 -25.14
N LEU A 49 0.39 5.61 -25.04
CA LEU A 49 0.02 6.48 -26.15
C LEU A 49 1.25 7.20 -26.74
N ASP A 50 2.45 7.05 -26.16
CA ASP A 50 3.67 7.75 -26.57
C ASP A 50 4.03 7.41 -28.03
N GLN A 51 4.23 8.45 -28.81
CA GLN A 51 4.60 8.36 -30.23
C GLN A 51 6.13 8.35 -30.44
N GLY A 52 6.89 8.45 -29.35
CA GLY A 52 8.31 8.63 -29.42
C GLY A 52 8.75 10.07 -29.76
N GLY A 53 10.04 10.28 -29.86
CA GLY A 53 10.62 11.59 -30.18
C GLY A 53 12.13 11.60 -29.99
N GLN A 54 12.70 12.77 -30.12
CA GLN A 54 14.12 12.97 -29.82
C GLN A 54 14.32 13.13 -28.30
N TYR A 55 15.22 12.29 -27.76
CA TYR A 55 15.70 12.39 -26.40
C TYR A 55 17.22 12.24 -26.42
N GLN A 56 17.96 13.25 -25.89
CA GLN A 56 19.40 13.27 -25.89
C GLN A 56 20.01 13.03 -27.30
N GLY A 57 19.49 13.72 -28.31
CA GLY A 57 20.00 13.63 -29.70
C GLY A 57 19.67 12.30 -30.42
N LYS A 58 18.95 11.36 -29.81
CA LYS A 58 18.58 10.08 -30.38
C LYS A 58 17.05 9.94 -30.48
N GLN A 59 16.58 9.31 -31.55
CA GLN A 59 15.18 8.93 -31.66
C GLN A 59 14.90 7.78 -30.71
N ARG A 60 14.01 7.96 -29.73
CA ARG A 60 13.64 6.96 -28.72
C ARG A 60 12.13 6.86 -28.57
N GLN A 61 11.69 5.79 -27.91
CA GLN A 61 10.29 5.57 -27.51
C GLN A 61 10.27 5.24 -26.00
N ILE A 62 10.49 6.25 -25.16
CA ILE A 62 10.62 6.08 -23.72
C ILE A 62 9.35 5.48 -23.11
N GLY A 63 8.16 5.78 -23.67
CA GLY A 63 6.94 5.14 -23.26
C GLY A 63 6.95 3.61 -23.41
N GLN A 64 7.63 3.07 -24.44
CA GLN A 64 7.80 1.62 -24.56
C GLN A 64 8.79 1.07 -23.55
N GLU A 65 9.86 1.82 -23.24
CA GLU A 65 10.85 1.44 -22.23
C GLU A 65 10.18 1.36 -20.84
N VAL A 66 9.38 2.35 -20.47
CA VAL A 66 8.57 2.34 -19.22
C VAL A 66 7.65 1.13 -19.19
N VAL A 67 6.93 0.82 -20.29
CA VAL A 67 6.08 -0.38 -20.36
C VAL A 67 6.89 -1.66 -20.20
N ALA A 68 8.08 -1.74 -20.81
CA ALA A 68 8.96 -2.91 -20.69
C ALA A 68 9.42 -3.11 -19.25
N THR A 69 9.79 -2.05 -18.54
CA THR A 69 10.18 -2.11 -17.13
C THR A 69 9.02 -2.47 -16.23
N LEU A 70 7.82 -1.90 -16.46
CA LEU A 70 6.61 -2.30 -15.74
C LEU A 70 6.25 -3.76 -15.96
N LYS A 71 6.54 -4.35 -17.13
CA LYS A 71 6.34 -5.78 -17.40
C LYS A 71 7.40 -6.68 -16.75
N ARG A 72 8.63 -6.20 -16.64
CA ARG A 72 9.75 -6.95 -16.02
C ARG A 72 9.64 -7.01 -14.51
N THR A 73 8.96 -6.04 -13.89
CA THR A 73 8.80 -6.05 -12.45
C THR A 73 7.96 -7.26 -12.02
N GLN A 74 8.42 -7.97 -10.99
CA GLN A 74 7.69 -9.09 -10.40
C GLN A 74 6.78 -8.65 -9.25
N GLN A 75 6.64 -7.34 -9.04
CA GLN A 75 5.88 -6.79 -7.93
C GLN A 75 4.36 -6.80 -8.16
N PHE A 76 3.93 -6.86 -9.43
CA PHE A 76 2.53 -6.91 -9.87
C PHE A 76 2.44 -7.44 -11.30
N LYS A 77 1.24 -7.82 -11.74
CA LYS A 77 0.99 -8.26 -13.13
C LYS A 77 0.57 -7.10 -14.02
N THR A 78 1.31 -6.83 -15.09
CA THR A 78 1.00 -5.77 -16.05
C THR A 78 0.14 -6.30 -17.20
N ILE A 79 -0.99 -5.62 -17.46
CA ILE A 79 -1.87 -5.88 -18.60
C ILE A 79 -1.89 -4.65 -19.49
N THR A 80 -1.54 -4.80 -20.78
CA THR A 80 -1.54 -3.70 -21.73
C THR A 80 -2.90 -3.58 -22.41
N PHE A 81 -3.42 -2.34 -22.49
CA PHE A 81 -4.63 -1.98 -23.22
C PHE A 81 -4.27 -1.02 -24.34
N LYS A 82 -5.01 -1.11 -25.46
CA LYS A 82 -4.85 -0.20 -26.61
C LYS A 82 -5.56 1.13 -26.38
N ASP A 83 -6.64 1.13 -25.60
CA ASP A 83 -7.50 2.30 -25.37
C ASP A 83 -7.63 2.62 -23.87
N ALA A 84 -7.52 3.91 -23.55
CA ALA A 84 -7.68 4.43 -22.21
C ALA A 84 -9.10 4.22 -21.64
N LYS A 85 -10.14 4.20 -22.49
CA LYS A 85 -11.53 3.93 -22.07
C LYS A 85 -11.68 2.51 -21.55
N GLN A 86 -11.13 1.51 -22.26
CA GLN A 86 -11.17 0.11 -21.85
C GLN A 86 -10.39 -0.12 -20.54
N ALA A 87 -9.24 0.54 -20.38
CA ALA A 87 -8.46 0.46 -19.15
C ALA A 87 -9.19 1.10 -17.95
N ARG A 88 -9.86 2.23 -18.15
CA ARG A 88 -10.71 2.88 -17.12
C ARG A 88 -11.90 1.99 -16.74
N GLN A 89 -12.54 1.36 -17.73
CA GLN A 89 -13.64 0.44 -17.47
C GLN A 89 -13.14 -0.78 -16.66
N ALA A 90 -11.99 -1.36 -17.04
CA ALA A 90 -11.38 -2.45 -16.29
C ALA A 90 -11.07 -2.09 -14.83
N LEU A 91 -10.71 -0.82 -14.56
CA LEU A 91 -10.52 -0.32 -13.19
C LEU A 91 -11.87 -0.21 -12.45
N LYS A 92 -12.90 0.34 -13.08
CA LYS A 92 -14.25 0.42 -12.51
C LYS A 92 -14.81 -0.96 -12.19
N ASP A 93 -14.65 -1.93 -13.10
CA ASP A 93 -15.10 -3.31 -12.92
C ASP A 93 -14.24 -4.08 -11.88
N GLY A 94 -13.12 -3.51 -11.42
CA GLY A 94 -12.18 -4.14 -10.49
C GLY A 94 -11.37 -5.27 -11.09
N ARG A 95 -11.30 -5.34 -12.43
CA ARG A 95 -10.45 -6.31 -13.12
C ARG A 95 -8.96 -5.96 -12.99
N VAL A 96 -8.66 -4.69 -12.70
CA VAL A 96 -7.32 -4.17 -12.40
C VAL A 96 -7.36 -3.29 -11.16
N ALA A 97 -6.25 -3.24 -10.42
CA ALA A 97 -6.12 -2.46 -9.20
C ALA A 97 -5.70 -1.00 -9.46
N SER A 98 -5.06 -0.74 -10.58
CA SER A 98 -4.65 0.59 -11.02
C SER A 98 -4.52 0.64 -12.54
N THR A 99 -4.59 1.85 -13.10
CA THR A 99 -4.38 2.11 -14.53
C THR A 99 -3.33 3.20 -14.70
N VAL A 100 -2.31 2.92 -15.49
CA VAL A 100 -1.26 3.86 -15.88
C VAL A 100 -1.47 4.25 -17.34
N ILE A 101 -1.61 5.55 -17.61
CA ILE A 101 -1.77 6.10 -18.95
C ILE A 101 -0.57 6.96 -19.26
N ILE A 102 0.25 6.52 -20.19
CA ILE A 102 1.42 7.23 -20.70
C ILE A 102 0.96 8.21 -21.77
N PRO A 103 1.26 9.52 -21.66
CA PRO A 103 0.79 10.54 -22.59
C PRO A 103 1.44 10.42 -23.97
N LYS A 104 0.77 10.95 -25.01
CA LYS A 104 1.24 10.87 -26.41
C LYS A 104 2.62 11.50 -26.66
N GLN A 105 2.96 12.51 -25.91
CA GLN A 105 4.19 13.30 -26.09
C GLN A 105 5.22 13.06 -24.97
N LEU A 106 5.17 11.91 -24.28
CA LEU A 106 6.09 11.64 -23.17
C LEU A 106 7.53 11.85 -23.58
N THR A 107 8.01 11.15 -24.61
CA THR A 107 9.42 11.20 -25.05
C THR A 107 9.82 12.60 -25.50
N GLN A 108 8.93 13.32 -26.19
CA GLN A 108 9.18 14.68 -26.66
C GLN A 108 9.30 15.66 -25.48
N GLN A 109 8.40 15.60 -24.50
CA GLN A 109 8.44 16.45 -23.30
C GLN A 109 9.67 16.17 -22.44
N LEU A 110 10.10 14.91 -22.33
CA LEU A 110 11.33 14.54 -21.65
C LEU A 110 12.56 15.11 -22.37
N GLY A 111 12.58 15.17 -23.71
CA GLY A 111 13.63 15.81 -24.47
C GLY A 111 13.73 17.32 -24.21
N GLN A 112 12.64 17.98 -23.84
CA GLN A 112 12.59 19.40 -23.50
C GLN A 112 12.85 19.69 -22.01
N PHE A 113 12.95 18.67 -21.18
CA PHE A 113 13.15 18.83 -19.72
C PHE A 113 14.41 19.67 -19.39
N GLN A 114 15.51 19.50 -20.14
CA GLN A 114 16.74 20.28 -19.94
C GLN A 114 16.56 21.77 -20.18
N GLN A 115 15.54 22.14 -20.97
CA GLN A 115 15.25 23.55 -21.32
C GLN A 115 14.23 24.19 -20.35
N ASN A 116 13.26 23.45 -19.89
CA ASN A 116 12.13 23.99 -19.11
C ASN A 116 12.07 23.52 -17.64
N GLY A 117 12.84 22.51 -17.25
CA GLY A 117 12.87 21.97 -15.88
C GLY A 117 11.55 21.32 -15.40
N GLN A 118 10.58 21.12 -16.31
CA GLN A 118 9.25 20.63 -15.92
C GLN A 118 9.16 19.10 -16.06
N ALA A 119 8.84 18.44 -14.95
CA ALA A 119 8.61 17.01 -14.95
C ALA A 119 7.40 16.62 -15.80
N THR A 120 7.52 15.57 -16.58
CA THR A 120 6.43 15.07 -17.42
C THR A 120 5.47 14.21 -16.61
N ALA A 121 4.17 14.53 -16.64
CA ALA A 121 3.16 13.84 -15.89
C ALA A 121 2.66 12.58 -16.60
N ILE A 122 2.80 11.42 -15.95
CA ILE A 122 2.14 10.17 -16.32
C ILE A 122 0.87 10.06 -15.49
N THR A 123 -0.29 9.86 -16.15
CA THR A 123 -1.55 9.76 -15.44
C THR A 123 -1.70 8.38 -14.79
N ARG A 124 -1.92 8.35 -13.50
CA ARG A 124 -2.27 7.15 -12.74
C ARG A 124 -3.69 7.26 -12.23
N LEU A 125 -4.52 6.25 -12.53
CA LEU A 125 -5.86 6.11 -12.00
C LEU A 125 -5.88 5.00 -10.96
N VAL A 126 -6.48 5.27 -9.83
CA VAL A 126 -6.68 4.31 -8.74
C VAL A 126 -8.15 4.32 -8.32
N ALA A 127 -8.58 3.28 -7.63
CA ALA A 127 -9.90 3.17 -7.01
C ALA A 127 -9.71 2.80 -5.53
N SER A 128 -9.27 3.77 -4.73
CA SER A 128 -8.88 3.54 -3.32
C SER A 128 -10.06 3.10 -2.47
N GLY A 129 -11.28 3.55 -2.78
CA GLY A 129 -12.50 3.12 -2.12
C GLY A 129 -12.80 1.63 -2.28
N ARG A 130 -12.37 1.01 -3.39
CA ARG A 130 -12.59 -0.42 -3.61
C ARG A 130 -11.60 -1.31 -2.85
N ASN A 131 -10.34 -0.94 -2.85
CA ASN A 131 -9.29 -1.65 -2.11
C ASN A 131 -8.12 -0.71 -1.79
N GLN A 132 -8.20 -0.07 -0.64
CA GLN A 132 -7.20 0.92 -0.21
C GLN A 132 -5.80 0.30 -0.07
N PHE A 133 -5.72 -0.96 0.41
CA PHE A 133 -4.44 -1.65 0.52
C PHE A 133 -3.81 -1.88 -0.85
N ALA A 134 -4.58 -2.43 -1.81
CA ALA A 134 -4.09 -2.64 -3.17
C ALA A 134 -3.70 -1.31 -3.84
N ALA A 135 -4.49 -0.24 -3.66
CA ALA A 135 -4.20 1.07 -4.19
C ALA A 135 -2.89 1.64 -3.62
N LYS A 136 -2.68 1.61 -2.30
CA LYS A 136 -1.43 2.06 -1.65
C LYS A 136 -0.23 1.20 -2.07
N TYR A 137 -0.37 -0.12 -2.05
CA TYR A 137 0.70 -1.04 -2.46
C TYR A 137 1.15 -0.78 -3.89
N ILE A 138 0.20 -0.75 -4.84
CA ILE A 138 0.52 -0.49 -6.25
C ILE A 138 1.08 0.92 -6.43
N GLN A 139 0.57 1.91 -5.71
CA GLN A 139 1.11 3.26 -5.74
C GLN A 139 2.58 3.31 -5.35
N GLU A 140 2.93 2.66 -4.26
CA GLU A 140 4.30 2.59 -3.78
C GLU A 140 5.21 1.88 -4.81
N LYS A 141 4.77 0.71 -5.32
CA LYS A 141 5.55 -0.06 -6.29
C LYS A 141 5.71 0.64 -7.63
N LEU A 142 4.67 1.30 -8.13
CA LEU A 142 4.75 2.12 -9.34
C LEU A 142 5.70 3.32 -9.14
N ASN A 143 5.68 3.98 -7.97
CA ASN A 143 6.62 5.05 -7.67
C ASN A 143 8.07 4.55 -7.66
N GLN A 144 8.33 3.36 -7.08
CA GLN A 144 9.66 2.73 -7.10
C GLN A 144 10.13 2.45 -8.53
N VAL A 145 9.27 1.87 -9.38
CA VAL A 145 9.60 1.60 -10.79
C VAL A 145 9.85 2.90 -11.55
N LEU A 146 9.01 3.92 -11.34
CA LEU A 146 9.20 5.22 -12.01
C LEU A 146 10.48 5.92 -11.55
N ALA A 147 10.83 5.85 -10.28
CA ALA A 147 12.09 6.38 -9.76
C ALA A 147 13.29 5.67 -10.40
N GLN A 148 13.22 4.35 -10.54
CA GLN A 148 14.26 3.57 -11.22
C GLN A 148 14.39 3.99 -12.69
N GLU A 149 13.29 4.15 -13.42
CA GLU A 149 13.30 4.61 -14.80
C GLU A 149 13.83 6.05 -14.92
N ASN A 150 13.40 6.95 -14.06
CA ASN A 150 13.91 8.31 -14.02
C ASN A 150 15.43 8.29 -13.87
N THR A 151 15.95 7.47 -12.97
CA THR A 151 17.40 7.37 -12.73
C THR A 151 18.13 6.76 -13.93
N MET A 152 17.58 5.72 -14.56
CA MET A 152 18.16 5.14 -15.78
C MET A 152 18.22 6.16 -16.93
N LEU A 153 17.18 6.97 -17.11
CA LEU A 153 17.13 8.02 -18.11
C LEU A 153 18.12 9.16 -17.80
N MET A 154 18.32 9.48 -16.51
CA MET A 154 19.29 10.49 -16.08
C MET A 154 20.74 10.04 -16.23
N VAL A 155 21.02 8.77 -15.91
CA VAL A 155 22.37 8.19 -16.04
C VAL A 155 22.75 7.93 -17.50
N GLY A 156 21.78 7.88 -18.43
CA GLY A 156 22.02 7.69 -19.86
C GLY A 156 22.77 8.87 -20.51
N ALA A 157 24.01 8.64 -20.88
CA ALA A 157 24.93 9.36 -21.78
C ALA A 157 25.41 10.78 -21.38
N GLU A 158 24.53 11.77 -21.15
CA GLU A 158 25.01 13.14 -20.84
C GLU A 158 25.10 13.43 -19.34
N ASN A 159 24.20 12.87 -18.53
CA ASN A 159 24.25 13.02 -17.07
C ASN A 159 25.44 12.26 -16.46
N ASN A 160 25.95 11.22 -17.14
CA ASN A 160 27.21 10.59 -16.80
C ASN A 160 28.37 11.60 -16.74
N THR A 161 28.32 12.66 -17.55
CA THR A 161 29.31 13.75 -17.55
C THR A 161 29.22 14.59 -16.27
N ILE A 162 28.00 14.84 -15.75
CA ILE A 162 27.83 15.62 -14.50
C ILE A 162 28.34 14.79 -13.31
N PHE A 163 27.99 13.51 -13.23
CA PHE A 163 28.51 12.64 -12.18
C PHE A 163 30.00 12.42 -12.28
N LYS A 164 30.56 12.28 -13.48
CA LYS A 164 32.02 12.25 -13.71
C LYS A 164 32.68 13.54 -13.29
N ASN A 165 32.07 14.70 -13.56
CA ASN A 165 32.58 16.00 -13.12
C ASN A 165 32.53 16.11 -11.58
N ILE A 166 31.48 15.66 -10.92
CA ILE A 166 31.38 15.62 -9.45
C ILE A 166 32.49 14.72 -8.89
N ALA A 167 32.68 13.51 -9.46
CA ALA A 167 33.75 12.61 -9.05
C ALA A 167 35.12 13.25 -9.19
N SER A 168 35.43 13.88 -10.37
CA SER A 168 36.67 14.57 -10.60
C SER A 168 36.91 15.76 -9.67
N GLN A 169 35.83 16.50 -9.31
CA GLN A 169 35.92 17.59 -8.34
C GLN A 169 36.11 17.08 -6.92
N SER A 170 35.50 15.96 -6.60
CA SER A 170 35.72 15.27 -5.33
C SER A 170 37.14 14.79 -5.16
N ASP A 171 37.78 14.25 -6.24
CA ASP A 171 39.20 13.88 -6.24
C ASP A 171 40.09 15.09 -6.01
N LYS A 172 39.81 16.22 -6.68
CA LYS A 172 40.53 17.47 -6.47
C LYS A 172 40.41 18.00 -5.05
N LEU A 173 39.19 17.89 -4.47
CA LEU A 173 38.95 18.28 -3.08
C LEU A 173 39.71 17.38 -2.11
N ALA A 174 39.79 16.07 -2.39
CA ALA A 174 40.60 15.12 -1.62
C ALA A 174 42.08 15.47 -1.66
N GLN A 175 42.63 15.80 -2.86
CA GLN A 175 44.01 16.25 -3.02
C GLN A 175 44.31 17.55 -2.24
N GLN A 176 43.43 18.56 -2.35
CA GLN A 176 43.58 19.81 -1.60
C GLN A 176 43.47 19.64 -0.10
N SER A 177 42.60 18.69 0.36
CA SER A 177 42.51 18.32 1.78
C SER A 177 43.81 17.67 2.28
N ASN A 178 44.41 16.82 1.44
CA ASN A 178 45.71 16.21 1.75
C ASN A 178 46.85 17.26 1.75
N ASP A 179 46.88 18.19 0.79
CA ASP A 179 47.84 19.30 0.76
C ASP A 179 47.70 20.18 2.00
N LEU A 180 46.45 20.42 2.44
CA LEU A 180 46.20 21.13 3.69
C LEU A 180 46.72 20.37 4.90
N GLN A 181 46.55 19.05 4.94
CA GLN A 181 47.10 18.20 6.01
C GLN A 181 48.63 18.31 6.08
N VAL A 182 49.32 18.24 4.92
CA VAL A 182 50.77 18.38 4.83
C VAL A 182 51.23 19.77 5.32
N ASN A 183 50.50 20.83 4.92
CA ASN A 183 50.83 22.20 5.35
C ASN A 183 50.58 22.39 6.86
N LEU A 184 49.54 21.81 7.43
CA LEU A 184 49.29 21.80 8.89
C LEU A 184 50.38 21.05 9.64
N GLN A 185 50.87 19.91 9.11
CA GLN A 185 51.96 19.15 9.70
C GLN A 185 53.28 19.94 9.73
N ALA A 186 53.54 20.75 8.67
CA ALA A 186 54.71 21.62 8.63
C ALA A 186 54.68 22.75 9.69
N ILE A 187 53.49 23.17 10.10
CA ILE A 187 53.27 24.20 11.14
C ILE A 187 53.38 23.61 12.54
N GLY A 188 53.09 22.31 12.72
CA GLY A 188 52.98 21.62 14.04
C GLY A 188 54.23 21.63 14.90
N ASN A 189 55.40 22.07 14.36
CA ASN A 189 56.63 22.14 15.13
C ASN A 189 56.77 23.42 16.00
N GLY A 190 55.76 24.28 16.06
CA GLY A 190 55.84 25.56 16.79
C GLY A 190 54.61 26.03 17.55
N ILE A 191 53.49 25.29 17.56
CA ILE A 191 52.23 25.67 18.21
C ILE A 191 51.67 24.52 19.00
N ASP A 192 50.89 24.85 20.04
CA ASP A 192 50.18 23.89 20.92
C ASP A 192 49.63 22.72 20.13
N SER A 193 50.26 21.57 20.29
CA SER A 193 50.24 20.42 19.37
C SER A 193 48.89 19.72 19.29
N GLN A 194 47.97 19.94 20.23
CA GLN A 194 46.75 19.16 20.39
C GLN A 194 45.67 19.64 19.40
N THR A 195 45.41 20.96 19.31
CA THR A 195 44.42 21.54 18.41
C THR A 195 44.81 21.36 16.95
N LEU A 196 46.09 21.42 16.61
CA LEU A 196 46.60 21.21 15.25
C LEU A 196 46.58 19.73 14.86
N GLY A 197 46.89 18.83 15.79
CA GLY A 197 46.80 17.38 15.63
C GLY A 197 45.38 16.93 15.28
N ASP A 198 44.39 17.37 16.06
CA ASP A 198 42.99 17.09 15.81
C ASP A 198 42.48 17.57 14.47
N LEU A 199 42.94 18.76 14.04
CA LEU A 199 42.62 19.34 12.71
C LEU A 199 43.28 18.55 11.58
N GLN A 200 44.51 18.13 11.75
CA GLN A 200 45.27 17.32 10.80
C GLN A 200 44.62 15.94 10.62
N ASP A 201 44.26 15.28 11.73
CA ASP A 201 43.59 13.98 11.71
C ASP A 201 42.23 14.07 11.02
N THR A 202 41.46 15.11 11.35
CA THR A 202 40.15 15.35 10.72
C THR A 202 40.30 15.62 9.21
N ALA A 203 41.27 16.41 8.80
CA ALA A 203 41.52 16.67 7.37
C ALA A 203 41.96 15.41 6.62
N GLY A 204 42.79 14.57 7.25
CA GLY A 204 43.22 13.28 6.70
C GLY A 204 42.09 12.26 6.59
N ASP A 205 41.21 12.19 7.59
CA ASP A 205 40.02 11.31 7.57
C ASP A 205 39.05 11.74 6.48
N VAL A 206 38.81 13.05 6.35
CA VAL A 206 37.95 13.59 5.29
C VAL A 206 38.55 13.33 3.91
N ALA A 207 39.84 13.55 3.71
CA ALA A 207 40.53 13.29 2.43
C ALA A 207 40.39 11.81 2.04
N THR A 208 40.65 10.90 2.97
CA THR A 208 40.58 9.47 2.73
C THR A 208 39.14 9.01 2.40
N LYS A 209 38.16 9.48 3.15
CA LYS A 209 36.74 9.17 2.87
C LYS A 209 36.30 9.74 1.53
N LEU A 210 36.75 10.96 1.19
CA LEU A 210 36.37 11.61 -0.06
C LEU A 210 36.95 10.88 -1.28
N ALA A 211 38.20 10.45 -1.20
CA ALA A 211 38.82 9.62 -2.23
C ALA A 211 38.12 8.30 -2.43
N ASN A 212 37.77 7.62 -1.33
CA ASN A 212 37.03 6.36 -1.35
C ASN A 212 35.61 6.52 -1.97
N TYR A 213 34.89 7.57 -1.61
CA TYR A 213 33.57 7.81 -2.16
C TYR A 213 33.61 8.21 -3.62
N SER A 214 34.64 8.97 -4.02
CA SER A 214 34.88 9.32 -5.43
C SER A 214 35.17 8.08 -6.27
N ALA A 215 35.99 7.17 -5.79
CA ALA A 215 36.26 5.90 -6.48
C ALA A 215 34.99 5.06 -6.62
N GLN A 216 34.22 4.89 -5.52
CA GLN A 216 32.97 4.16 -5.53
C GLN A 216 31.90 4.82 -6.43
N LEU A 217 31.87 6.14 -6.51
CA LEU A 217 31.00 6.89 -7.43
C LEU A 217 31.36 6.58 -8.88
N ASN A 218 32.64 6.60 -9.22
CA ASN A 218 33.12 6.24 -10.57
C ASN A 218 32.76 4.80 -10.94
N ASP A 219 32.95 3.85 -10.01
CA ASP A 219 32.62 2.45 -10.23
C ASP A 219 31.08 2.27 -10.41
N ALA A 220 30.28 2.94 -9.60
CA ALA A 220 28.83 2.90 -9.72
C ALA A 220 28.32 3.49 -11.04
N ILE A 221 28.94 4.58 -11.50
CA ILE A 221 28.64 5.21 -12.81
C ILE A 221 28.97 4.24 -13.95
N ASN A 222 30.16 3.63 -13.90
CA ASN A 222 30.59 2.69 -14.93
C ASN A 222 29.73 1.41 -14.97
N ALA A 223 29.25 0.96 -13.80
CA ALA A 223 28.34 -0.17 -13.67
C ALA A 223 26.87 0.15 -14.01
N GLY A 224 26.51 1.43 -14.18
CA GLY A 224 25.10 1.86 -14.37
C GLY A 224 24.23 1.69 -13.14
N ASP A 225 24.83 1.55 -11.95
CA ASP A 225 24.12 1.39 -10.67
C ASP A 225 23.68 2.75 -10.13
N SER A 226 22.46 3.12 -10.48
CA SER A 226 21.87 4.42 -10.14
C SER A 226 21.63 4.62 -8.65
N ALA A 227 21.26 3.57 -7.92
CA ALA A 227 21.01 3.66 -6.48
C ALA A 227 22.32 3.92 -5.73
N LYS A 228 23.38 3.23 -6.11
CA LYS A 228 24.71 3.41 -5.53
C LYS A 228 25.32 4.76 -5.92
N THR A 229 25.10 5.21 -7.16
CA THR A 229 25.50 6.55 -7.63
C THR A 229 24.87 7.65 -6.77
N GLN A 230 23.56 7.58 -6.52
CA GLN A 230 22.87 8.54 -5.66
C GLN A 230 23.35 8.48 -4.21
N ALA A 231 23.54 7.29 -3.66
CA ALA A 231 24.02 7.12 -2.29
C ALA A 231 25.42 7.72 -2.11
N MET A 232 26.32 7.52 -3.07
CA MET A 232 27.69 8.09 -3.03
C MET A 232 27.68 9.61 -3.18
N ALA A 233 26.82 10.17 -4.04
CA ALA A 233 26.68 11.62 -4.18
C ALA A 233 26.20 12.28 -2.87
N VAL A 234 25.24 11.66 -2.17
CA VAL A 234 24.78 12.12 -0.85
C VAL A 234 25.88 12.01 0.20
N ALA A 235 26.66 10.91 0.20
CA ALA A 235 27.77 10.72 1.13
C ALA A 235 28.88 11.80 0.94
N ILE A 236 29.21 12.14 -0.31
CA ILE A 236 30.15 13.22 -0.66
C ILE A 236 29.63 14.57 -0.17
N ASN A 237 28.33 14.86 -0.36
CA ASN A 237 27.74 16.11 0.12
C ASN A 237 27.82 16.23 1.66
N ASN A 238 27.46 15.17 2.39
CA ASN A 238 27.55 15.16 3.86
C ASN A 238 28.99 15.33 4.35
N LEU A 239 29.94 14.70 3.67
CA LEU A 239 31.34 14.82 4.00
C LEU A 239 31.86 16.24 3.72
N SER A 240 31.37 16.90 2.66
CA SER A 240 31.65 18.29 2.33
C SER A 240 31.19 19.24 3.45
N TYR A 241 30.01 19.03 4.05
CA TYR A 241 29.56 19.80 5.22
C TYR A 241 30.44 19.57 6.45
N THR A 242 30.88 18.32 6.68
CA THR A 242 31.81 18.01 7.77
C THR A 242 33.13 18.75 7.58
N MET A 243 33.66 18.80 6.36
CA MET A 243 34.85 19.53 6.02
C MET A 243 34.71 21.02 6.31
N GLN A 244 33.60 21.64 5.90
CA GLN A 244 33.34 23.07 6.14
C GLN A 244 33.25 23.37 7.64
N SER A 245 32.52 22.60 8.41
CA SER A 245 32.31 22.91 9.83
C SER A 245 33.54 22.60 10.68
N SER A 246 34.19 21.47 10.46
CA SER A 246 35.25 20.99 11.33
C SER A 246 36.65 21.44 10.87
N VAL A 247 36.96 21.35 9.55
CA VAL A 247 38.29 21.65 9.08
C VAL A 247 38.44 23.17 8.75
N VAL A 248 37.52 23.70 7.92
CA VAL A 248 37.61 25.13 7.53
C VAL A 248 37.30 26.04 8.71
N GLY A 249 36.31 25.68 9.55
CA GLY A 249 36.01 26.39 10.79
C GLY A 249 37.16 26.34 11.80
N GLY A 250 37.76 25.17 11.97
CA GLY A 250 38.93 24.99 12.83
C GLY A 250 40.17 25.76 12.35
N ILE A 251 40.44 25.79 11.04
CA ILE A 251 41.51 26.60 10.44
C ILE A 251 41.26 28.10 10.66
N SER A 252 40.00 28.55 10.53
CA SER A 252 39.66 29.95 10.79
C SER A 252 39.96 30.33 12.24
N ASN A 253 39.68 29.48 13.19
CA ASN A 253 39.99 29.69 14.60
C ASN A 253 41.49 29.60 14.89
N ALA A 254 42.20 28.64 14.29
CA ALA A 254 43.65 28.54 14.39
C ALA A 254 44.37 29.78 13.79
N ASN A 255 43.89 30.30 12.66
CA ASN A 255 44.41 31.52 12.05
C ASN A 255 44.21 32.77 12.95
N ALA A 256 43.09 32.85 13.68
CA ALA A 256 42.88 33.98 14.62
C ALA A 256 43.92 33.95 15.77
N ASN A 257 44.31 32.75 16.21
CA ASN A 257 45.36 32.56 17.24
C ASN A 257 46.80 32.74 16.68
N LEU A 258 47.03 32.41 15.40
CA LEU A 258 48.31 32.54 14.71
C LEU A 258 48.68 33.98 14.40
N ALA A 259 47.75 34.90 14.27
CA ALA A 259 48.01 36.33 14.07
C ALA A 259 48.81 36.96 15.22
N GLN A 260 48.93 36.28 16.34
CA GLN A 260 49.72 36.70 17.50
C GLN A 260 51.18 36.26 17.44
N THR A 261 51.62 35.41 16.54
CA THR A 261 52.99 34.87 16.48
C THR A 261 53.66 35.22 15.12
N LYS A 262 54.56 36.20 15.10
CA LYS A 262 55.21 36.79 13.91
C LYS A 262 56.07 35.82 13.11
N ALA A 263 56.35 34.60 13.53
CA ALA A 263 57.21 33.62 12.88
C ALA A 263 56.53 32.73 11.83
N LEU A 264 55.17 32.82 11.67
CA LEU A 264 54.38 31.92 10.80
C LEU A 264 53.80 32.64 9.57
N SER A 265 54.24 33.86 9.25
CA SER A 265 53.66 34.68 8.17
C SER A 265 53.69 34.01 6.80
N ASP A 266 54.73 33.25 6.49
CA ASP A 266 54.94 32.71 5.12
C ASP A 266 54.07 31.46 4.87
N HIS A 267 53.80 30.64 5.90
CA HIS A 267 52.93 29.47 5.79
C HIS A 267 51.45 29.82 5.91
N ASN A 268 51.10 30.90 6.59
CA ASN A 268 49.70 31.35 6.78
C ASN A 268 49.01 31.69 5.44
N GLY A 269 49.72 32.30 4.48
CA GLY A 269 49.23 32.59 3.14
C GLY A 269 48.88 31.36 2.33
N SER A 270 49.71 30.31 2.43
CA SER A 270 49.46 29.01 1.76
C SER A 270 48.24 28.28 2.34
N ILE A 271 48.09 28.27 3.68
CA ILE A 271 46.95 27.66 4.35
C ILE A 271 45.64 28.38 4.01
N GLN A 272 45.64 29.71 4.07
CA GLN A 272 44.46 30.50 3.70
C GLN A 272 44.08 30.29 2.24
N SER A 273 45.04 30.20 1.32
CA SER A 273 44.76 29.94 -0.09
C SER A 273 44.16 28.53 -0.29
N SER A 274 44.72 27.52 0.38
CA SER A 274 44.20 26.16 0.34
C SER A 274 42.80 26.05 0.95
N ALA A 275 42.53 26.69 2.09
CA ALA A 275 41.23 26.74 2.73
C ALA A 275 40.17 27.42 1.84
N ARG A 276 40.54 28.54 1.20
CA ARG A 276 39.62 29.22 0.25
C ARG A 276 39.35 28.38 -1.00
N ALA A 277 40.36 27.68 -1.52
CA ALA A 277 40.21 26.80 -2.67
C ALA A 277 39.28 25.62 -2.33
N ILE A 278 39.43 25.00 -1.15
CA ILE A 278 38.56 23.97 -0.62
C ILE A 278 37.11 24.50 -0.50
N GLN A 279 36.92 25.66 0.11
CA GLN A 279 35.63 26.30 0.27
C GLN A 279 34.93 26.59 -1.07
N SER A 280 35.68 27.09 -2.05
CA SER A 280 35.19 27.36 -3.41
C SER A 280 34.75 26.08 -4.13
N GLN A 281 35.56 25.02 -4.06
CA GLN A 281 35.20 23.73 -4.70
C GLN A 281 34.06 23.02 -3.99
N GLN A 282 34.01 23.14 -2.70
CA GLN A 282 32.88 22.63 -1.93
C GLN A 282 31.57 23.32 -2.31
N ALA A 283 31.57 24.65 -2.45
CA ALA A 283 30.41 25.39 -2.92
C ALA A 283 29.95 24.94 -4.32
N ASP A 284 30.93 24.72 -5.23
CA ASP A 284 30.66 24.24 -6.59
C ASP A 284 30.11 22.82 -6.62
N ILE A 285 30.65 21.91 -5.79
CA ILE A 285 30.07 20.55 -5.61
C ILE A 285 28.67 20.63 -5.01
N ALA A 286 28.45 21.40 -3.95
CA ALA A 286 27.17 21.58 -3.31
C ALA A 286 26.11 22.15 -4.27
N ASP A 287 26.49 23.16 -5.08
CA ASP A 287 25.60 23.76 -6.08
C ASP A 287 25.25 22.76 -7.19
N LYS A 288 26.22 21.99 -7.66
CA LYS A 288 25.99 20.93 -8.65
C LYS A 288 25.15 19.79 -8.09
N LEU A 289 25.37 19.40 -6.84
CA LEU A 289 24.50 18.42 -6.16
C LEU A 289 23.12 18.99 -5.91
N LYS A 290 22.99 20.26 -5.54
CA LYS A 290 21.72 20.94 -5.40
C LYS A 290 20.96 21.04 -6.72
N THR A 291 21.65 21.31 -7.82
CA THR A 291 21.04 21.27 -9.16
C THR A 291 20.65 19.88 -9.59
N LEU A 292 21.36 18.83 -9.18
CA LEU A 292 21.01 17.43 -9.47
C LEU A 292 19.90 16.86 -8.57
N PHE A 293 19.91 17.19 -7.28
CA PHE A 293 19.05 16.54 -6.28
C PHE A 293 18.05 17.50 -5.58
N GLY A 294 18.10 18.81 -5.87
CA GLY A 294 17.29 19.85 -5.24
C GLY A 294 17.72 20.20 -3.82
N ASP A 295 17.07 21.19 -3.23
CA ASP A 295 17.27 21.53 -1.83
C ASP A 295 16.80 20.37 -0.95
N ASN A 296 17.72 19.79 -0.18
CA ASN A 296 17.41 18.76 0.82
C ASN A 296 16.71 19.40 2.04
N ASP A 297 15.48 19.85 1.88
CA ASP A 297 14.58 19.92 3.02
C ASP A 297 14.25 18.48 3.39
N ALA A 298 14.81 18.00 4.48
CA ALA A 298 14.69 16.64 5.00
C ALA A 298 13.23 16.17 5.23
N ASN A 299 12.24 17.03 5.01
CA ASN A 299 10.81 16.77 5.11
C ASN A 299 10.07 16.68 3.76
N LYS A 300 10.73 16.87 2.63
CA LYS A 300 10.14 16.67 1.30
C LYS A 300 10.91 15.58 0.56
N ASN A 301 10.39 14.38 0.62
CA ASN A 301 10.90 13.15 -0.03
C ASN A 301 10.95 13.20 -1.57
N THR A 302 11.25 14.33 -2.21
CA THR A 302 11.25 14.43 -3.67
C THR A 302 12.24 15.49 -4.13
N SER A 303 13.46 15.06 -4.54
CA SER A 303 14.37 15.89 -5.31
C SER A 303 13.78 16.24 -6.67
N PRO A 304 13.75 17.52 -7.10
CA PRO A 304 13.21 17.93 -8.39
C PRO A 304 13.85 17.23 -9.59
N LEU A 305 15.13 16.90 -9.51
CA LEU A 305 15.87 16.27 -10.62
C LEU A 305 15.76 14.75 -10.70
N THR A 306 15.34 14.07 -9.64
CA THR A 306 15.00 12.65 -9.71
C THR A 306 13.63 12.40 -10.33
N GLN A 307 12.92 13.46 -10.74
CA GLN A 307 11.54 13.40 -11.24
C GLN A 307 11.42 13.93 -12.67
N LEU A 308 12.13 13.29 -13.61
CA LEU A 308 11.86 13.51 -15.05
C LEU A 308 10.40 13.18 -15.38
N MET A 309 9.89 12.12 -14.77
CA MET A 309 8.50 11.69 -14.86
C MET A 309 7.88 11.63 -13.47
N VAL A 310 6.66 12.10 -13.34
CA VAL A 310 5.85 12.06 -12.11
C VAL A 310 4.50 11.45 -12.37
N PHE A 311 3.95 10.73 -11.36
CA PHE A 311 2.57 10.28 -11.45
C PHE A 311 1.61 11.40 -11.03
N LYS A 312 0.76 11.83 -11.96
CA LYS A 312 -0.46 12.58 -11.63
C LYS A 312 -1.54 11.57 -11.28
N THR A 313 -1.81 11.39 -10.00
CA THR A 313 -2.81 10.43 -9.52
C THR A 313 -4.19 11.06 -9.54
N ASN A 314 -5.12 10.39 -10.22
CA ASN A 314 -6.54 10.68 -10.14
C ASN A 314 -7.22 9.49 -9.48
N ASP A 315 -7.82 9.70 -8.31
CA ASP A 315 -8.63 8.69 -7.67
C ASP A 315 -10.05 8.74 -8.23
N THR A 316 -10.47 7.65 -8.84
CA THR A 316 -11.80 7.52 -9.44
C THR A 316 -12.88 7.20 -8.41
N GLN A 317 -12.48 6.81 -7.21
CA GLN A 317 -13.36 6.49 -6.09
C GLN A 317 -12.79 7.14 -4.82
N LEU A 318 -12.85 8.47 -4.78
CA LEU A 318 -12.26 9.30 -3.74
C LEU A 318 -12.88 8.95 -2.39
N VAL A 319 -12.04 8.57 -1.45
CA VAL A 319 -12.41 8.39 -0.05
C VAL A 319 -12.44 9.79 0.59
N GLN A 320 -13.63 10.28 0.90
CA GLN A 320 -13.78 11.58 1.56
C GLN A 320 -13.45 11.51 3.05
N GLN A 321 -13.73 10.36 3.67
CA GLN A 321 -13.46 10.11 5.09
C GLN A 321 -13.01 8.67 5.31
N ASP A 322 -12.05 8.45 6.19
CA ASP A 322 -11.51 7.11 6.49
C ASP A 322 -12.59 6.11 6.92
N GLY A 323 -13.63 6.56 7.62
CA GLY A 323 -14.75 5.74 8.03
C GLY A 323 -15.53 5.10 6.88
N GLN A 324 -15.59 5.75 5.72
CA GLN A 324 -16.29 5.20 4.54
C GLN A 324 -15.67 3.87 4.04
N VAL A 325 -14.36 3.71 4.22
CA VAL A 325 -13.65 2.48 3.82
C VAL A 325 -13.97 1.31 4.73
N PHE A 326 -14.15 1.58 6.02
CA PHE A 326 -14.38 0.55 7.02
C PHE A 326 -15.86 0.19 7.19
N LEU A 327 -16.76 1.11 6.87
CA LEU A 327 -18.20 0.93 7.07
C LEU A 327 -18.76 -0.36 6.46
N PRO A 328 -18.46 -0.72 5.18
CA PRO A 328 -18.95 -1.97 4.60
C PRO A 328 -18.57 -3.19 5.43
N TYR A 329 -17.33 -3.23 5.90
CA TYR A 329 -16.82 -4.34 6.68
C TYR A 329 -17.43 -4.39 8.09
N LEU A 330 -17.60 -3.25 8.73
CA LEU A 330 -18.25 -3.15 10.04
C LEU A 330 -19.72 -3.59 9.98
N LEU A 331 -20.45 -3.22 8.92
CA LEU A 331 -21.82 -3.66 8.72
C LEU A 331 -21.91 -5.16 8.47
N VAL A 332 -20.98 -5.75 7.71
CA VAL A 332 -20.91 -7.20 7.52
C VAL A 332 -20.72 -7.93 8.85
N ILE A 333 -19.80 -7.47 9.68
CA ILE A 333 -19.57 -8.03 11.03
C ILE A 333 -20.83 -7.85 11.88
N GLY A 334 -21.45 -6.67 11.86
CA GLY A 334 -22.67 -6.38 12.60
C GLY A 334 -23.82 -7.30 12.21
N VAL A 335 -24.04 -7.52 10.91
CA VAL A 335 -25.07 -8.44 10.39
C VAL A 335 -24.78 -9.89 10.80
N ALA A 336 -23.53 -10.32 10.75
CA ALA A 336 -23.14 -11.67 11.17
C ALA A 336 -23.36 -11.89 12.68
N LEU A 337 -22.94 -10.93 13.51
CA LEU A 337 -23.16 -10.96 14.96
C LEU A 337 -24.64 -10.95 15.31
N LEU A 338 -25.43 -10.11 14.64
CA LEU A 338 -26.87 -10.05 14.82
C LEU A 338 -27.53 -11.39 14.52
N ALA A 339 -27.15 -12.04 13.41
CA ALA A 339 -27.67 -13.35 13.04
C ALA A 339 -27.29 -14.44 14.06
N ALA A 340 -26.04 -14.43 14.55
CA ALA A 340 -25.57 -15.37 15.56
C ALA A 340 -26.33 -15.20 16.89
N LEU A 341 -26.51 -13.95 17.35
CA LEU A 341 -27.21 -13.64 18.61
C LEU A 341 -28.71 -13.97 18.52
N ILE A 342 -29.40 -13.56 17.46
CA ILE A 342 -30.79 -13.89 17.26
C ILE A 342 -30.96 -15.42 17.18
N GLY A 343 -30.09 -16.11 16.44
CA GLY A 343 -30.12 -17.56 16.35
C GLY A 343 -29.87 -18.26 17.69
N LEU A 344 -29.06 -17.70 18.58
CA LEU A 344 -28.85 -18.23 19.94
C LEU A 344 -30.13 -18.08 20.79
N LEU A 345 -30.74 -16.89 20.74
CA LEU A 345 -31.92 -16.57 21.55
C LEU A 345 -33.19 -17.30 21.09
N LEU A 346 -33.29 -17.66 19.81
CA LEU A 346 -34.43 -18.36 19.29
C LEU A 346 -34.55 -19.78 19.92
N PRO A 347 -35.72 -20.14 20.48
CA PRO A 347 -35.94 -21.48 21.00
C PRO A 347 -35.95 -22.54 19.88
N ASN A 348 -35.59 -23.76 20.22
CA ASN A 348 -35.86 -24.90 19.32
C ASN A 348 -37.37 -25.11 19.23
N MET A 349 -37.91 -24.93 18.02
CA MET A 349 -39.36 -25.14 17.82
C MET A 349 -39.60 -26.52 17.27
N GLU A 350 -40.58 -27.22 17.89
CA GLU A 350 -41.10 -28.46 17.34
C GLU A 350 -41.98 -28.16 16.14
N ALA A 351 -42.00 -29.07 15.16
CA ALA A 351 -42.88 -28.95 14.02
C ALA A 351 -44.32 -29.14 14.47
N ASN A 352 -45.14 -28.10 14.35
CA ASN A 352 -46.59 -28.20 14.65
C ASN A 352 -47.31 -28.80 13.44
N GLN A 353 -48.15 -29.81 13.71
CA GLN A 353 -48.91 -30.53 12.67
C GLN A 353 -50.09 -29.71 12.15
N ASP A 354 -50.64 -28.83 12.97
CA ASP A 354 -51.84 -28.06 12.68
C ASP A 354 -51.61 -26.83 11.85
N ILE A 355 -50.34 -26.48 11.57
CA ILE A 355 -49.95 -25.24 10.90
C ILE A 355 -49.10 -25.56 9.67
N LEU A 356 -49.39 -24.89 8.55
CA LEU A 356 -48.55 -25.00 7.34
C LEU A 356 -47.09 -24.68 7.64
N ALA A 357 -46.15 -25.45 7.06
CA ALA A 357 -44.72 -25.24 7.25
C ALA A 357 -44.27 -23.80 6.93
N LEU A 358 -44.88 -23.17 5.92
CA LEU A 358 -44.66 -21.78 5.57
C LEU A 358 -45.18 -20.81 6.64
N GLU A 359 -46.36 -21.10 7.23
CA GLU A 359 -46.91 -20.26 8.31
C GLU A 359 -46.06 -20.35 9.59
N GLN A 360 -45.54 -21.53 9.89
CA GLN A 360 -44.65 -21.72 11.02
C GLN A 360 -43.36 -20.92 10.85
N TRP A 361 -42.79 -20.96 9.66
CA TRP A 361 -41.65 -20.12 9.33
C TRP A 361 -41.99 -18.63 9.42
N TRP A 362 -43.15 -18.20 8.90
CA TRP A 362 -43.61 -16.82 8.92
C TRP A 362 -43.84 -16.27 10.34
N ARG A 363 -44.29 -17.07 11.27
CA ARG A 363 -44.44 -16.67 12.69
C ARG A 363 -43.08 -16.31 13.31
N ILE A 364 -42.07 -17.15 13.06
CA ILE A 364 -40.68 -16.88 13.52
C ILE A 364 -40.14 -15.64 12.84
N PHE A 365 -40.30 -15.59 11.53
CA PHE A 365 -39.79 -14.50 10.70
C PHE A 365 -40.39 -13.15 11.11
N ARG A 366 -41.64 -13.06 11.50
CA ARG A 366 -42.21 -11.79 11.98
C ARG A 366 -41.47 -11.23 13.19
N ILE A 367 -41.17 -12.05 14.19
CA ILE A 367 -40.49 -11.60 15.42
C ILE A 367 -39.02 -11.25 15.10
N THR A 368 -38.30 -12.15 14.46
CA THR A 368 -36.89 -11.97 14.13
C THR A 368 -36.70 -10.88 13.06
N GLY A 369 -37.64 -10.78 12.14
CA GLY A 369 -37.65 -9.76 11.08
C GLY A 369 -37.79 -8.35 11.65
N VAL A 370 -38.72 -8.12 12.58
CA VAL A 370 -38.86 -6.81 13.24
C VAL A 370 -37.58 -6.47 14.01
N LEU A 371 -37.07 -7.40 14.82
CA LEU A 371 -35.87 -7.16 15.62
C LEU A 371 -34.64 -6.87 14.74
N SER A 372 -34.43 -7.67 13.69
CA SER A 372 -33.34 -7.47 12.76
C SER A 372 -33.48 -6.17 11.95
N THR A 373 -34.70 -5.79 11.59
CA THR A 373 -34.97 -4.54 10.88
C THR A 373 -34.57 -3.33 11.73
N VAL A 374 -34.99 -3.29 12.99
CA VAL A 374 -34.61 -2.21 13.90
C VAL A 374 -33.10 -2.17 14.07
N ALA A 375 -32.45 -3.30 14.31
CA ALA A 375 -31.01 -3.38 14.49
C ALA A 375 -30.24 -2.93 13.23
N VAL A 376 -30.66 -3.39 12.05
CA VAL A 376 -30.02 -3.00 10.77
C VAL A 376 -30.21 -1.52 10.48
N ILE A 377 -31.39 -0.95 10.73
CA ILE A 377 -31.62 0.49 10.57
C ILE A 377 -30.68 1.29 11.49
N LEU A 378 -30.58 0.89 12.77
CA LEU A 378 -29.69 1.55 13.72
C LEU A 378 -28.21 1.44 13.30
N MET A 379 -27.77 0.25 12.89
CA MET A 379 -26.40 0.08 12.39
C MET A 379 -26.13 0.89 11.11
N SER A 380 -27.08 0.87 10.17
CA SER A 380 -26.93 1.59 8.90
C SER A 380 -27.05 3.11 9.06
N SER A 381 -27.75 3.59 10.09
CA SER A 381 -27.84 5.04 10.38
C SER A 381 -26.48 5.67 10.70
N THR A 382 -25.49 4.87 11.14
CA THR A 382 -24.11 5.33 11.33
C THR A 382 -23.48 5.83 10.03
N ALA A 383 -24.00 5.42 8.86
CA ALA A 383 -23.56 5.91 7.56
C ALA A 383 -23.78 7.43 7.38
N VAL A 384 -24.74 8.02 8.12
CA VAL A 384 -24.97 9.47 8.13
C VAL A 384 -23.76 10.22 8.69
N ILE A 385 -23.08 9.66 9.69
CA ILE A 385 -21.88 10.26 10.32
C ILE A 385 -20.78 10.47 9.29
N TRP A 386 -20.71 9.59 8.29
CA TRP A 386 -19.70 9.67 7.21
C TRP A 386 -20.23 10.32 5.93
N HIS A 387 -21.28 11.14 6.02
CA HIS A 387 -21.84 11.95 4.93
C HIS A 387 -22.23 11.15 3.67
N ILE A 388 -22.70 9.90 3.86
CA ILE A 388 -23.21 9.09 2.76
C ILE A 388 -24.59 9.61 2.35
N SER A 389 -24.86 9.71 1.05
CA SER A 389 -26.14 10.24 0.55
C SER A 389 -27.33 9.39 1.01
N VAL A 390 -28.47 10.04 1.24
CA VAL A 390 -29.70 9.36 1.70
C VAL A 390 -30.14 8.24 0.77
N GLY A 391 -30.02 8.43 -0.55
CA GLY A 391 -30.35 7.40 -1.53
C GLY A 391 -29.47 6.15 -1.37
N ASN A 392 -28.18 6.33 -1.10
CA ASN A 392 -27.25 5.25 -0.84
C ASN A 392 -27.56 4.53 0.48
N ILE A 393 -27.98 5.27 1.52
CA ILE A 393 -28.36 4.68 2.81
C ILE A 393 -29.55 3.74 2.66
N ILE A 394 -30.54 4.07 1.84
CA ILE A 394 -31.69 3.20 1.58
C ILE A 394 -31.26 1.87 0.96
N ILE A 395 -30.33 1.90 0.00
CA ILE A 395 -29.77 0.68 -0.62
C ILE A 395 -28.94 -0.11 0.40
N ILE A 396 -28.16 0.55 1.23
CA ILE A 396 -27.38 -0.06 2.33
C ILE A 396 -28.32 -0.80 3.29
N ILE A 397 -29.41 -0.15 3.72
CA ILE A 397 -30.42 -0.77 4.59
C ILE A 397 -31.04 -1.98 3.91
N GLY A 398 -31.49 -1.85 2.65
CA GLY A 398 -32.14 -2.95 1.92
C GLY A 398 -31.24 -4.17 1.75
N ALA A 399 -30.01 -3.98 1.31
CA ALA A 399 -29.03 -5.07 1.15
C ALA A 399 -28.68 -5.72 2.49
N SER A 400 -28.47 -4.93 3.53
CA SER A 400 -28.16 -5.42 4.88
C SER A 400 -29.32 -6.19 5.50
N LEU A 401 -30.57 -5.75 5.28
CA LEU A 401 -31.78 -6.46 5.73
C LEU A 401 -31.92 -7.82 5.07
N LEU A 402 -31.85 -7.89 3.73
CA LEU A 402 -31.96 -9.16 3.00
C LEU A 402 -30.87 -10.14 3.45
N THR A 403 -29.65 -9.66 3.61
CA THR A 403 -28.54 -10.50 4.08
C THR A 403 -28.73 -10.94 5.52
N SER A 404 -29.19 -10.06 6.40
CA SER A 404 -29.48 -10.36 7.79
C SER A 404 -30.53 -11.48 7.90
N TRP A 405 -31.62 -11.38 7.14
CA TRP A 405 -32.67 -12.39 7.12
C TRP A 405 -32.17 -13.73 6.58
N ALA A 406 -31.34 -13.72 5.52
CA ALA A 406 -30.71 -14.94 5.01
C ALA A 406 -29.80 -15.58 6.07
N MET A 407 -28.98 -14.79 6.76
CA MET A 407 -28.06 -15.32 7.78
C MET A 407 -28.81 -15.83 9.02
N ILE A 408 -29.86 -15.16 9.46
CA ILE A 408 -30.72 -15.62 10.54
C ILE A 408 -31.37 -16.97 10.16
N ALA A 409 -31.88 -17.10 8.93
CA ALA A 409 -32.43 -18.35 8.43
C ALA A 409 -31.40 -19.48 8.43
N LEU A 410 -30.14 -19.20 8.01
CA LEU A 410 -29.05 -20.17 8.04
C LEU A 410 -28.72 -20.64 9.45
N VAL A 411 -28.48 -19.68 10.36
CA VAL A 411 -28.16 -20.00 11.77
C VAL A 411 -29.25 -20.80 12.42
N TRP A 412 -30.50 -20.37 12.24
CA TRP A 412 -31.64 -21.04 12.80
C TRP A 412 -31.85 -22.44 12.21
N PHE A 413 -31.70 -22.61 10.89
CA PHE A 413 -31.80 -23.92 10.23
C PHE A 413 -30.76 -24.91 10.78
N LEU A 414 -29.50 -24.52 10.88
CA LEU A 414 -28.47 -25.40 11.42
C LEU A 414 -28.68 -25.73 12.89
N LYS A 415 -29.14 -24.76 13.68
CA LYS A 415 -29.50 -25.00 15.08
C LYS A 415 -30.68 -25.98 15.21
N GLN A 416 -31.69 -25.89 14.35
CA GLN A 416 -32.81 -26.81 14.34
C GLN A 416 -32.41 -28.24 13.93
N CYS A 417 -31.45 -28.38 13.02
CA CYS A 417 -30.98 -29.70 12.58
C CYS A 417 -30.08 -30.37 13.61
N LEU A 418 -29.16 -29.63 14.23
CA LEU A 418 -28.04 -30.15 15.01
C LEU A 418 -28.02 -29.61 16.48
N GLY A 419 -29.04 -28.86 16.88
CA GLY A 419 -29.09 -28.25 18.20
C GLY A 419 -27.99 -27.23 18.43
N LEU A 420 -27.43 -27.20 19.63
CA LEU A 420 -26.33 -26.25 19.99
C LEU A 420 -25.08 -26.43 19.14
N VAL A 421 -24.79 -27.66 18.72
CA VAL A 421 -23.67 -27.92 17.80
C VAL A 421 -23.87 -27.23 16.44
N GLY A 422 -25.11 -27.23 15.94
CA GLY A 422 -25.50 -26.54 14.72
C GLY A 422 -25.36 -25.01 14.84
N TRP A 423 -25.64 -24.43 16.00
CA TRP A 423 -25.39 -23.03 16.25
C TRP A 423 -23.87 -22.71 16.16
N TRP A 424 -22.99 -23.49 16.79
CA TRP A 424 -21.57 -23.34 16.71
C TRP A 424 -21.03 -23.50 15.28
N ALA A 425 -21.56 -24.49 14.54
CA ALA A 425 -21.22 -24.68 13.13
C ALA A 425 -21.62 -23.46 12.29
N SER A 426 -22.79 -22.85 12.57
CA SER A 426 -23.20 -21.63 11.87
C SER A 426 -22.32 -20.43 12.21
N VAL A 427 -21.89 -20.28 13.46
CA VAL A 427 -20.94 -19.24 13.87
C VAL A 427 -19.61 -19.41 13.12
N LEU A 428 -19.11 -20.65 13.02
CA LEU A 428 -17.88 -20.93 12.24
C LEU A 428 -18.06 -20.55 10.77
N LEU A 429 -19.19 -20.88 10.14
CA LEU A 429 -19.50 -20.50 8.77
C LEU A 429 -19.57 -18.98 8.59
N LEU A 430 -20.17 -18.25 9.54
CA LEU A 430 -20.21 -16.79 9.52
C LEU A 430 -18.81 -16.18 9.61
N VAL A 431 -17.97 -16.72 10.49
CA VAL A 431 -16.57 -16.28 10.64
C VAL A 431 -15.79 -16.50 9.35
N ILE A 432 -15.93 -17.66 8.71
CA ILE A 432 -15.31 -17.94 7.41
C ILE A 432 -15.75 -16.92 6.37
N GLN A 433 -17.04 -16.61 6.31
CA GLN A 433 -17.59 -15.61 5.38
C GLN A 433 -17.04 -14.19 5.64
N ILE A 434 -16.89 -13.80 6.92
CA ILE A 434 -16.28 -12.52 7.29
C ILE A 434 -14.82 -12.44 6.81
N ILE A 435 -14.06 -13.53 6.92
CA ILE A 435 -12.68 -13.59 6.44
C ILE A 435 -12.64 -13.38 4.91
N PHE A 436 -13.54 -14.03 4.16
CA PHE A 436 -13.62 -13.87 2.70
C PHE A 436 -14.19 -12.50 2.26
N ALA A 437 -14.95 -11.83 3.12
CA ALA A 437 -15.44 -10.47 2.86
C ALA A 437 -14.34 -9.40 2.94
N GLN A 438 -13.14 -9.72 3.46
CA GLN A 438 -12.06 -8.74 3.56
C GLN A 438 -11.55 -8.30 2.17
N PRO A 439 -11.34 -6.99 1.95
CA PRO A 439 -10.84 -6.47 0.68
C PRO A 439 -9.37 -6.81 0.40
N ILE A 440 -8.70 -7.45 1.35
CA ILE A 440 -7.25 -7.70 1.34
C ILE A 440 -6.89 -8.98 0.55
N LEU A 441 -7.85 -9.87 0.33
CA LEU A 441 -7.62 -11.11 -0.41
C LEU A 441 -7.38 -10.78 -1.88
N ALA A 442 -6.15 -11.00 -2.34
CA ALA A 442 -5.84 -10.92 -3.75
C ALA A 442 -6.57 -12.05 -4.50
N ALA A 443 -7.02 -11.71 -5.69
CA ALA A 443 -7.82 -12.57 -6.54
C ALA A 443 -7.05 -13.78 -7.08
N ASN A 444 -6.96 -14.86 -6.30
CA ASN A 444 -6.82 -16.18 -6.87
C ASN A 444 -8.18 -16.65 -7.40
N SER A 445 -8.23 -17.48 -8.43
CA SER A 445 -9.49 -17.96 -9.01
C SER A 445 -10.44 -18.56 -7.98
N VAL A 446 -9.91 -19.29 -7.00
CA VAL A 446 -10.69 -19.90 -5.91
C VAL A 446 -11.22 -18.84 -4.92
N THR A 447 -10.38 -17.92 -4.49
CA THR A 447 -10.81 -16.85 -3.55
C THR A 447 -11.81 -15.91 -4.20
N THR A 448 -11.67 -15.64 -5.49
CA THR A 448 -12.62 -14.83 -6.26
C THR A 448 -13.97 -15.54 -6.37
N LEU A 449 -13.96 -16.84 -6.68
CA LEU A 449 -15.18 -17.64 -6.75
C LEU A 449 -15.90 -17.69 -5.38
N MET A 450 -15.15 -17.99 -4.30
CA MET A 450 -15.71 -18.01 -2.93
C MET A 450 -16.29 -16.66 -2.55
N ARG A 451 -15.58 -15.56 -2.86
CA ARG A 451 -16.06 -14.21 -2.58
C ARG A 451 -17.36 -13.89 -3.33
N GLN A 452 -17.49 -14.33 -4.57
CA GLN A 452 -18.70 -14.12 -5.37
C GLN A 452 -19.88 -14.93 -4.91
N LEU A 453 -19.64 -16.12 -4.34
CA LEU A 453 -20.69 -17.04 -3.91
C LEU A 453 -21.19 -16.75 -2.49
N LEU A 454 -20.35 -16.23 -1.60
CA LEU A 454 -20.71 -16.08 -0.19
C LEU A 454 -21.56 -14.82 0.05
N PRO A 455 -22.71 -14.90 0.76
CA PRO A 455 -23.64 -13.79 0.93
C PRO A 455 -23.08 -12.62 1.74
N LEU A 456 -22.25 -12.84 2.75
CA LEU A 456 -21.61 -11.75 3.49
C LEU A 456 -20.56 -11.02 2.65
N SER A 457 -19.85 -11.73 1.78
CA SER A 457 -18.93 -11.11 0.81
C SER A 457 -19.69 -10.31 -0.24
N ALA A 458 -20.82 -10.85 -0.73
CA ALA A 458 -21.71 -10.16 -1.65
C ALA A 458 -22.28 -8.87 -1.03
N LEU A 459 -22.65 -8.92 0.28
CA LEU A 459 -23.04 -7.71 1.02
C LEU A 459 -21.92 -6.69 1.05
N HIS A 460 -20.70 -7.09 1.44
CA HIS A 460 -19.54 -6.20 1.47
C HIS A 460 -19.32 -5.51 0.12
N ASP A 461 -19.32 -6.28 -0.98
CA ASP A 461 -19.08 -5.75 -2.32
C ASP A 461 -20.22 -4.82 -2.79
N THR A 462 -21.47 -5.14 -2.42
CA THR A 462 -22.64 -4.28 -2.68
C THR A 462 -22.51 -2.95 -1.93
N LEU A 463 -22.22 -2.99 -0.62
CA LEU A 463 -22.07 -1.80 0.21
C LEU A 463 -20.92 -0.92 -0.29
N GLN A 464 -19.81 -1.54 -0.64
CA GLN A 464 -18.67 -0.84 -1.22
C GLN A 464 -19.02 -0.22 -2.57
N GLY A 465 -19.74 -0.95 -3.43
CA GLY A 465 -20.23 -0.43 -4.71
C GLY A 465 -21.17 0.77 -4.54
N VAL A 466 -22.06 0.75 -3.57
CA VAL A 466 -22.97 1.86 -3.24
C VAL A 466 -22.22 3.09 -2.76
N ILE A 467 -21.24 2.92 -1.85
CA ILE A 467 -20.49 4.05 -1.28
C ILE A 467 -19.55 4.69 -2.30
N PHE A 468 -18.90 3.89 -3.15
CA PHE A 468 -17.88 4.34 -4.09
C PHE A 468 -18.30 4.31 -5.57
N ALA A 469 -19.60 4.29 -5.84
CA ALA A 469 -20.17 4.29 -7.18
C ALA A 469 -19.65 3.15 -8.09
N GLY A 470 -19.48 1.96 -7.52
CA GLY A 470 -19.11 0.73 -8.22
C GLY A 470 -20.33 -0.05 -8.74
N ASP A 471 -20.08 -1.23 -9.33
CA ASP A 471 -21.13 -2.16 -9.72
C ASP A 471 -21.71 -2.90 -8.49
N ILE A 472 -23.02 -2.81 -8.31
CA ILE A 472 -23.77 -3.45 -7.20
C ILE A 472 -24.64 -4.63 -7.66
N GLN A 473 -24.83 -4.79 -8.97
CA GLN A 473 -25.83 -5.70 -9.53
C GLN A 473 -25.54 -7.15 -9.15
N GLN A 474 -24.30 -7.59 -9.33
CA GLN A 474 -23.91 -8.97 -9.02
C GLN A 474 -24.07 -9.30 -7.53
N GLY A 475 -23.70 -8.38 -6.65
CA GLY A 475 -23.83 -8.59 -5.20
C GLY A 475 -25.28 -8.71 -4.76
N ILE A 476 -26.17 -7.84 -5.25
CA ILE A 476 -27.60 -7.87 -4.95
C ILE A 476 -28.20 -9.19 -5.42
N VAL A 477 -27.92 -9.63 -6.65
CA VAL A 477 -28.42 -10.90 -7.20
C VAL A 477 -27.99 -12.08 -6.31
N THR A 478 -26.73 -12.13 -5.89
CA THR A 478 -26.22 -13.17 -5.01
C THR A 478 -26.98 -13.20 -3.66
N ILE A 479 -27.20 -12.03 -3.04
CA ILE A 479 -27.94 -11.92 -1.77
C ILE A 479 -29.37 -12.44 -1.92
N VAL A 480 -30.06 -12.05 -2.98
CA VAL A 480 -31.44 -12.48 -3.26
C VAL A 480 -31.52 -13.99 -3.46
N ILE A 481 -30.59 -14.57 -4.23
CA ILE A 481 -30.52 -16.02 -4.45
C ILE A 481 -30.35 -16.76 -3.10
N TRP A 482 -29.44 -16.30 -2.25
CA TRP A 482 -29.24 -16.91 -0.94
C TRP A 482 -30.45 -16.79 -0.03
N PHE A 483 -31.10 -15.63 0.00
CA PHE A 483 -32.32 -15.45 0.79
C PHE A 483 -33.42 -16.41 0.34
N MET A 484 -33.66 -16.51 -0.97
CA MET A 484 -34.65 -17.45 -1.51
C MET A 484 -34.28 -18.91 -1.25
N ALA A 485 -33.03 -19.30 -1.49
CA ALA A 485 -32.58 -20.66 -1.26
C ALA A 485 -32.73 -21.08 0.20
N LEU A 486 -32.29 -20.27 1.16
CA LEU A 486 -32.37 -20.54 2.57
C LEU A 486 -33.82 -20.61 3.07
N THR A 487 -34.68 -19.72 2.56
CA THR A 487 -36.12 -19.78 2.86
C THR A 487 -36.74 -21.11 2.39
N ILE A 488 -36.40 -21.53 1.16
CA ILE A 488 -36.86 -22.82 0.63
C ILE A 488 -36.34 -24.00 1.48
N PHE A 489 -35.08 -23.97 1.89
CA PHE A 489 -34.49 -25.00 2.74
C PHE A 489 -35.19 -25.08 4.11
N VAL A 490 -35.46 -23.96 4.75
CA VAL A 490 -36.18 -23.94 6.05
C VAL A 490 -37.59 -24.47 5.94
N VAL A 491 -38.34 -23.99 4.93
CA VAL A 491 -39.72 -24.46 4.71
C VAL A 491 -39.75 -25.96 4.35
N GLY A 492 -38.79 -26.40 3.51
CA GLY A 492 -38.59 -27.80 3.16
C GLY A 492 -38.32 -28.68 4.38
N TYR A 493 -37.44 -28.23 5.28
CA TYR A 493 -37.14 -28.93 6.53
C TYR A 493 -38.38 -29.13 7.38
N TYR A 494 -39.19 -28.10 7.60
CA TYR A 494 -40.44 -28.23 8.35
C TYR A 494 -41.41 -29.20 7.70
N ARG A 495 -41.53 -29.13 6.38
CA ARG A 495 -42.42 -30.04 5.63
C ARG A 495 -42.01 -31.51 5.76
N VAL A 496 -40.71 -31.79 5.73
CA VAL A 496 -40.16 -33.14 5.93
C VAL A 496 -40.40 -33.62 7.38
N LYS A 497 -40.17 -32.73 8.35
CA LYS A 497 -40.36 -33.02 9.77
C LYS A 497 -41.83 -33.29 10.09
N GLN A 498 -42.75 -32.50 9.57
CA GLN A 498 -44.20 -32.71 9.68
C GLN A 498 -44.63 -34.05 9.08
N ARG A 499 -44.13 -34.42 7.90
CA ARG A 499 -44.40 -35.71 7.27
C ARG A 499 -43.92 -36.89 8.10
N ARG A 500 -42.79 -36.81 8.77
CA ARG A 500 -42.26 -37.86 9.65
C ARG A 500 -43.12 -38.02 10.88
N TYR A 501 -43.58 -36.94 11.50
CA TYR A 501 -44.52 -37.02 12.63
C TYR A 501 -45.88 -37.63 12.24
N PHE A 502 -46.37 -37.30 11.05
CA PHE A 502 -47.62 -37.85 10.53
C PHE A 502 -47.54 -39.37 10.29
N LYS A 503 -46.40 -39.85 9.76
CA LYS A 503 -46.19 -41.31 9.62
C LYS A 503 -46.11 -41.99 10.98
N ALA A 504 -45.37 -41.47 11.92
CA ALA A 504 -45.24 -42.07 13.25
C ALA A 504 -46.59 -42.09 14.04
N ALA A 505 -47.49 -41.12 13.78
CA ALA A 505 -48.84 -41.10 14.39
C ALA A 505 -49.84 -42.08 13.73
N ILE A 506 -49.58 -42.55 12.50
CA ILE A 506 -50.42 -43.56 11.82
C ILE A 506 -49.94 -44.99 12.17
N GLU A 507 -48.67 -45.15 12.57
CA GLU A 507 -48.11 -46.45 12.97
C GLU A 507 -48.34 -46.81 14.45
N GLN A 508 -48.89 -45.88 15.26
CA GLN A 508 -49.39 -46.11 16.64
C GLN A 508 -50.88 -46.32 16.65
#